data_0d0644440070ed6b9b8ab56a694bae0d
#
_entry.id   0d0644440070ed6b9b8ab56a694bae0d
#
_cell.length_a   1.000
_cell.length_b   1.000
_cell.length_c   1.000
_cell.angle_alpha   90.00
_cell.angle_beta   90.00
_cell.angle_gamma   90.00
#
_symmetry.space_group_name_H-M   'P 1'
#
loop_
_entity.id
_entity.type
_entity.pdbx_description
1 polymer ?
#
loop_
_entity_poly.entity_id
_entity_poly.type
_entity_poly.pdbx_seq_one_letter_code
_entity_poly.pdbx_strand_id
1 'polypeptide(L)'
;MKKRYFAIPILAIALHFFLSYLLYFLVERLVLDVFHISPQQFMKYSYWGEILIYAVLILVFFTLYKLLWRKEISEPRTATNFKDVLGSLVVGFGICGISGLWIMLAEQLPSLQKSVEAMNAGAENIAGGNAFGTFIIAVIAAPVVEEILFRGIVLRSM
;
A
#
# COMPACT_ATOMS: atom_id res chain seq x y z
N MET A 1 9.18 -0.84 -30.22
CA MET A 1 8.42 -0.73 -28.96
C MET A 1 7.62 0.58 -28.99
N LYS A 2 6.30 0.50 -28.83
CA LYS A 2 5.44 1.71 -28.94
C LYS A 2 5.62 2.57 -27.68
N LYS A 3 6.10 3.81 -27.83
CA LYS A 3 6.33 4.81 -26.77
C LYS A 3 5.15 5.02 -25.80
N ARG A 4 3.95 4.54 -26.13
CA ARG A 4 2.75 4.63 -25.29
C ARG A 4 2.81 3.79 -24.00
N TYR A 5 3.53 2.71 -23.99
CA TYR A 5 3.56 1.79 -22.83
C TYR A 5 4.42 2.31 -21.68
N PHE A 6 5.38 3.19 -21.95
CA PHE A 6 6.27 3.72 -20.88
C PHE A 6 5.58 4.75 -19.98
N ALA A 7 4.51 5.40 -20.46
CA ALA A 7 3.76 6.38 -19.66
C ALA A 7 2.81 5.72 -18.65
N ILE A 8 2.30 4.51 -18.94
CA ILE A 8 1.32 3.83 -18.09
C ILE A 8 1.85 3.56 -16.68
N PRO A 9 3.06 3.00 -16.47
CA PRO A 9 3.62 2.79 -15.13
C PRO A 9 3.72 4.08 -14.33
N ILE A 10 4.27 5.13 -14.94
CA ILE A 10 4.47 6.42 -14.28
C ILE A 10 3.13 7.03 -13.89
N LEU A 11 2.15 7.02 -14.79
CA LEU A 11 0.82 7.54 -14.52
C LEU A 11 0.08 6.71 -13.46
N ALA A 12 0.24 5.39 -13.46
CA ALA A 12 -0.40 4.53 -12.46
C ALA A 12 0.17 4.76 -11.06
N ILE A 13 1.49 4.92 -10.93
CA ILE A 13 2.15 5.24 -9.66
C ILE A 13 1.75 6.65 -9.20
N ALA A 14 1.80 7.64 -10.09
CA ALA A 14 1.38 9.00 -9.77
C ALA A 14 -0.09 9.07 -9.33
N LEU A 15 -0.97 8.33 -10.02
CA LEU A 15 -2.39 8.22 -9.68
C LEU A 15 -2.57 7.56 -8.31
N HIS A 16 -1.79 6.54 -7.97
CA HIS A 16 -1.84 5.89 -6.66
C HIS A 16 -1.56 6.89 -5.53
N PHE A 17 -0.45 7.62 -5.61
CA PHE A 17 -0.12 8.62 -4.60
C PHE A 17 -1.15 9.75 -4.53
N PHE A 18 -1.58 10.25 -5.70
CA PHE A 18 -2.60 11.30 -5.76
C PHE A 18 -3.92 10.86 -5.13
N LEU A 19 -4.43 9.67 -5.49
CA LEU A 19 -5.67 9.15 -4.93
C LEU A 19 -5.55 8.85 -3.45
N SER A 20 -4.44 8.27 -2.99
CA SER A 20 -4.21 8.00 -1.57
C SER A 20 -4.26 9.29 -0.75
N TYR A 21 -3.55 10.34 -1.20
CA TYR A 21 -3.55 11.63 -0.53
C TYR A 21 -4.93 12.31 -0.55
N LEU A 22 -5.59 12.31 -1.71
CA LEU A 22 -6.91 12.91 -1.88
C LEU A 22 -7.96 12.21 -0.99
N LEU A 23 -7.98 10.89 -0.99
CA LEU A 23 -8.92 10.10 -0.19
C LEU A 23 -8.67 10.31 1.31
N TYR A 24 -7.41 10.32 1.75
CA TYR A 24 -7.06 10.61 3.13
C TYR A 24 -7.57 11.98 3.55
N PHE A 25 -7.28 13.01 2.75
CA PHE A 25 -7.74 14.38 3.00
C PHE A 25 -9.29 14.47 3.06
N LEU A 26 -9.99 13.80 2.15
CA LEU A 26 -11.45 13.79 2.13
C LEU A 26 -12.04 13.09 3.36
N VAL A 27 -11.49 11.93 3.75
CA VAL A 27 -11.93 11.18 4.94
C VAL A 27 -11.68 12.00 6.20
N GLU A 28 -10.49 12.59 6.35
CA GLU A 28 -10.15 13.45 7.49
C GLU A 28 -11.11 14.63 7.60
N ARG A 29 -11.33 15.38 6.51
CA ARG A 29 -12.26 16.51 6.48
C ARG A 29 -13.69 16.10 6.78
N LEU A 30 -14.17 15.04 6.19
CA LEU A 30 -15.51 14.53 6.44
C LEU A 30 -15.71 14.17 7.91
N VAL A 31 -14.73 13.52 8.51
CA VAL A 31 -14.82 13.09 9.92
C VAL A 31 -14.73 14.29 10.88
N LEU A 32 -13.81 15.20 10.65
CA LEU A 32 -13.60 16.36 11.55
C LEU A 32 -14.70 17.41 11.38
N ASP A 33 -15.04 17.77 10.14
CA ASP A 33 -15.91 18.90 9.86
C ASP A 33 -17.40 18.53 9.89
N VAL A 34 -17.76 17.31 9.41
CA VAL A 34 -19.17 16.87 9.32
C VAL A 34 -19.61 16.17 10.59
N PHE A 35 -18.80 15.26 11.12
CA PHE A 35 -19.15 14.50 12.33
C PHE A 35 -18.69 15.18 13.62
N HIS A 36 -17.97 16.30 13.54
CA HIS A 36 -17.44 17.05 14.68
C HIS A 36 -16.66 16.17 15.68
N ILE A 37 -15.96 15.16 15.17
CA ILE A 37 -15.13 14.27 15.97
C ILE A 37 -13.82 14.97 16.30
N SER A 38 -13.38 14.90 17.56
CA SER A 38 -12.11 15.52 17.96
C SER A 38 -10.92 14.84 17.26
N PRO A 39 -9.80 15.57 16.99
CA PRO A 39 -8.61 14.98 16.37
C PRO A 39 -8.08 13.75 17.12
N GLN A 40 -8.17 13.75 18.45
CA GLN A 40 -7.74 12.61 19.29
C GLN A 40 -8.63 11.38 19.08
N GLN A 41 -9.94 11.57 18.95
CA GLN A 41 -10.87 10.49 18.64
C GLN A 41 -10.69 10.00 17.20
N PHE A 42 -10.45 10.93 16.27
CA PHE A 42 -10.13 10.56 14.88
C PHE A 42 -8.92 9.63 14.81
N MET A 43 -7.82 9.97 15.46
CA MET A 43 -6.62 9.12 15.50
C MET A 43 -6.92 7.71 16.05
N LYS A 44 -7.77 7.59 17.07
CA LYS A 44 -8.14 6.28 17.65
C LYS A 44 -8.91 5.40 16.68
N TYR A 45 -9.67 5.98 15.75
CA TYR A 45 -10.51 5.25 14.79
C TYR A 45 -10.06 5.40 13.34
N SER A 46 -8.89 6.01 13.10
CA SER A 46 -8.34 6.28 11.75
C SER A 46 -8.21 5.03 10.88
N TYR A 47 -7.95 3.87 11.50
CA TYR A 47 -7.83 2.60 10.79
C TYR A 47 -9.09 2.22 9.98
N TRP A 48 -10.29 2.61 10.42
CA TRP A 48 -11.50 2.41 9.62
C TRP A 48 -11.49 3.27 8.35
N GLY A 49 -11.03 4.53 8.48
CA GLY A 49 -10.82 5.41 7.33
C GLY A 49 -9.79 4.83 6.36
N GLU A 50 -8.69 4.31 6.87
CA GLU A 50 -7.65 3.68 6.05
C GLU A 50 -8.14 2.41 5.35
N ILE A 51 -8.89 1.53 6.03
CA ILE A 51 -9.52 0.36 5.40
C ILE A 51 -10.43 0.78 4.24
N LEU A 52 -11.23 1.83 4.43
CA LEU A 52 -12.10 2.37 3.39
C LEU A 52 -11.30 2.92 2.22
N ILE A 53 -10.22 3.66 2.47
CA ILE A 53 -9.32 4.18 1.45
C ILE A 53 -8.72 3.03 0.63
N TYR A 54 -8.19 1.99 1.27
CA TYR A 54 -7.65 0.83 0.57
C TYR A 54 -8.71 0.07 -0.21
N ALA A 55 -9.94 -0.06 0.30
CA ALA A 55 -11.05 -0.66 -0.44
C ALA A 55 -11.37 0.10 -1.74
N VAL A 56 -11.36 1.44 -1.69
CA VAL A 56 -11.55 2.28 -2.87
C VAL A 56 -10.37 2.14 -3.84
N LEU A 57 -9.14 2.14 -3.35
CA LEU A 57 -7.94 1.95 -4.18
C LEU A 57 -7.95 0.59 -4.89
N ILE A 58 -8.29 -0.50 -4.18
CA ILE A 58 -8.45 -1.84 -4.77
C ILE A 58 -9.48 -1.80 -5.90
N LEU A 59 -10.63 -1.19 -5.67
CA LEU A 59 -11.70 -1.11 -6.67
C LEU A 59 -11.26 -0.31 -7.89
N VAL A 60 -10.61 0.83 -7.71
CA VAL A 60 -10.12 1.68 -8.80
C VAL A 60 -9.05 0.95 -9.60
N PHE A 61 -8.02 0.42 -8.96
CA PHE A 61 -6.92 -0.24 -9.67
C PHE A 61 -7.34 -1.57 -10.30
N PHE A 62 -8.24 -2.31 -9.67
CA PHE A 62 -8.81 -3.51 -10.28
C PHE A 62 -9.65 -3.19 -11.52
N THR A 63 -10.41 -2.10 -11.48
CA THR A 63 -11.17 -1.62 -12.64
C THR A 63 -10.23 -1.18 -13.76
N LEU A 64 -9.20 -0.40 -13.45
CA LEU A 64 -8.16 0.00 -14.41
C LEU A 64 -7.45 -1.22 -15.00
N TYR A 65 -7.07 -2.19 -14.19
CA TYR A 65 -6.48 -3.45 -14.64
C TYR A 65 -7.40 -4.16 -15.64
N LYS A 66 -8.69 -4.31 -15.33
CA LYS A 66 -9.67 -4.93 -16.25
C LYS A 66 -9.85 -4.15 -17.55
N LEU A 67 -9.86 -2.80 -17.48
CA LEU A 67 -10.02 -1.96 -18.67
C LEU A 67 -8.80 -2.03 -19.58
N LEU A 68 -7.60 -1.97 -19.02
CA LEU A 68 -6.35 -2.00 -19.77
C LEU A 68 -6.08 -3.36 -20.43
N TRP A 69 -6.40 -4.47 -19.71
CA TRP A 69 -6.01 -5.83 -20.09
C TRP A 69 -7.18 -6.77 -20.37
N ARG A 70 -8.33 -6.20 -20.74
CA ARG A 70 -9.58 -6.96 -20.96
C ARG A 70 -9.45 -8.14 -21.94
N LYS A 71 -8.56 -8.04 -22.92
CA LYS A 71 -8.34 -9.08 -23.94
C LYS A 71 -7.39 -10.19 -23.52
N GLU A 72 -6.52 -9.92 -22.55
CA GLU A 72 -5.45 -10.85 -22.13
C GLU A 72 -5.82 -11.69 -20.88
N ILE A 73 -6.95 -11.37 -20.24
CA ILE A 73 -7.41 -12.08 -19.02
C ILE A 73 -7.88 -13.52 -19.31
N SER A 74 -8.07 -13.88 -20.59
CA SER A 74 -8.59 -15.19 -21.00
C SER A 74 -7.55 -16.32 -21.08
N GLU A 75 -6.26 -16.05 -20.83
CA GLU A 75 -5.26 -17.11 -20.80
C GLU A 75 -5.34 -17.91 -19.49
N PRO A 76 -5.29 -19.26 -19.56
CA PRO A 76 -5.30 -20.10 -18.36
C PRO A 76 -4.05 -19.81 -17.53
N ARG A 77 -4.24 -19.34 -16.30
CA ARG A 77 -3.14 -19.16 -15.36
C ARG A 77 -2.56 -20.52 -14.99
N THR A 78 -1.25 -20.67 -15.08
CA THR A 78 -0.54 -21.82 -14.50
C THR A 78 -0.87 -21.89 -13.01
N ALA A 79 -1.29 -23.10 -12.57
CA ALA A 79 -1.60 -23.31 -11.16
C ALA A 79 -0.36 -22.97 -10.30
N THR A 80 -0.57 -22.12 -9.30
CA THR A 80 0.49 -21.74 -8.35
C THR A 80 0.92 -22.99 -7.58
N ASN A 81 2.18 -23.35 -7.64
CA ASN A 81 2.71 -24.50 -6.93
C ASN A 81 3.01 -24.10 -5.47
N PHE A 82 2.87 -25.03 -4.53
CA PHE A 82 3.23 -24.81 -3.11
C PHE A 82 4.67 -24.29 -2.94
N LYS A 83 5.60 -24.75 -3.80
CA LYS A 83 6.99 -24.26 -3.80
C LYS A 83 7.10 -22.79 -4.13
N ASP A 84 6.24 -22.26 -5.00
CA ASP A 84 6.24 -20.84 -5.37
C ASP A 84 5.74 -19.97 -4.20
N VAL A 85 4.74 -20.47 -3.47
CA VAL A 85 4.24 -19.82 -2.25
C VAL A 85 5.32 -19.81 -1.17
N LEU A 86 5.97 -20.94 -0.93
CA LEU A 86 7.05 -21.04 0.06
C LEU A 86 8.23 -20.13 -0.32
N GLY A 87 8.63 -20.13 -1.59
CA GLY A 87 9.67 -19.24 -2.12
C GLY A 87 9.33 -17.78 -1.90
N SER A 88 8.09 -17.36 -2.16
CA SER A 88 7.62 -15.99 -1.93
C SER A 88 7.66 -15.60 -0.45
N LEU A 89 7.29 -16.50 0.45
CA LEU A 89 7.38 -16.27 1.90
C LEU A 89 8.83 -16.10 2.35
N VAL A 90 9.74 -16.97 1.89
CA VAL A 90 11.18 -16.86 2.24
C VAL A 90 11.76 -15.53 1.76
N VAL A 91 11.42 -15.12 0.53
CA VAL A 91 11.86 -13.81 0.00
C VAL A 91 11.27 -12.66 0.81
N GLY A 92 9.98 -12.73 1.15
CA GLY A 92 9.31 -11.71 1.96
C GLY A 92 9.97 -11.56 3.34
N PHE A 93 10.20 -12.65 4.06
CA PHE A 93 10.92 -12.63 5.34
C PHE A 93 12.35 -12.12 5.21
N GLY A 94 13.05 -12.50 4.12
CA GLY A 94 14.40 -12.02 3.84
C GLY A 94 14.44 -10.51 3.65
N ILE A 95 13.52 -9.94 2.88
CA ILE A 95 13.41 -8.48 2.67
C ILE A 95 13.09 -7.76 3.98
N CYS A 96 12.14 -8.28 4.77
CA CYS A 96 11.81 -7.72 6.09
C CYS A 96 13.03 -7.75 7.02
N GLY A 97 13.81 -8.84 7.03
CA GLY A 97 15.02 -8.95 7.82
C GLY A 97 16.08 -7.93 7.41
N ILE A 98 16.33 -7.77 6.10
CA ILE A 98 17.28 -6.76 5.58
C ILE A 98 16.82 -5.34 5.93
N SER A 99 15.52 -5.06 5.78
CA SER A 99 14.95 -3.76 6.15
C SER A 99 15.11 -3.46 7.63
N GLY A 100 14.88 -4.46 8.50
CA GLY A 100 15.10 -4.33 9.94
C GLY A 100 16.56 -4.05 10.29
N LEU A 101 17.51 -4.77 9.67
CA LEU A 101 18.94 -4.51 9.84
C LEU A 101 19.33 -3.10 9.38
N TRP A 102 18.75 -2.63 8.26
CA TRP A 102 18.98 -1.28 7.76
C TRP A 102 18.50 -0.22 8.75
N ILE A 103 17.31 -0.40 9.35
CA ILE A 103 16.80 0.51 10.37
C ILE A 103 17.72 0.54 11.59
N MET A 104 18.16 -0.62 12.09
CA MET A 104 19.10 -0.71 13.21
C MET A 104 20.44 0.01 12.93
N LEU A 105 20.93 -0.07 11.70
CA LEU A 105 22.13 0.66 11.28
C LEU A 105 21.86 2.17 11.16
N ALA A 106 20.70 2.55 10.63
CA ALA A 106 20.30 3.94 10.48
C ALA A 106 20.14 4.65 11.84
N GLU A 107 19.69 3.95 12.88
CA GLU A 107 19.59 4.46 14.26
C GLU A 107 20.96 4.84 14.85
N GLN A 108 22.03 4.21 14.39
CA GLN A 108 23.40 4.51 14.86
C GLN A 108 24.00 5.73 14.16
N LEU A 109 23.37 6.24 13.09
CA LEU A 109 23.86 7.38 12.32
C LEU A 109 23.15 8.67 12.79
N PRO A 110 23.88 9.64 13.40
CA PRO A 110 23.28 10.87 13.92
C PRO A 110 22.49 11.68 12.88
N SER A 111 22.88 11.59 11.60
CA SER A 111 22.20 12.26 10.49
C SER A 111 20.83 11.66 10.15
N LEU A 112 20.57 10.39 10.51
CA LEU A 112 19.36 9.65 10.19
C LEU A 112 18.43 9.44 11.39
N GLN A 113 18.92 9.69 12.62
CA GLN A 113 18.13 9.47 13.85
C GLN A 113 16.77 10.15 13.81
N LYS A 114 16.70 11.43 13.44
CA LYS A 114 15.44 12.15 13.35
C LYS A 114 14.45 11.52 12.37
N SER A 115 14.94 10.97 11.26
CA SER A 115 14.09 10.31 10.26
C SER A 115 13.59 8.98 10.78
N VAL A 116 14.43 8.24 11.50
CA VAL A 116 14.05 6.95 12.12
C VAL A 116 13.05 7.17 13.26
N GLU A 117 13.28 8.18 14.11
CA GLU A 117 12.34 8.57 15.17
C GLU A 117 10.97 8.95 14.60
N ALA A 118 10.94 9.75 13.52
CA ALA A 118 9.69 10.12 12.85
C ALA A 118 8.97 8.90 12.25
N MET A 119 9.73 7.96 11.69
CA MET A 119 9.18 6.72 11.14
C MET A 119 8.62 5.81 12.25
N ASN A 120 9.36 5.65 13.36
CA ASN A 120 8.93 4.86 14.51
C ASN A 120 7.68 5.47 15.16
N ALA A 121 7.64 6.79 15.35
CA ALA A 121 6.46 7.49 15.84
C ALA A 121 5.24 7.31 14.91
N GLY A 122 5.46 7.33 13.59
CA GLY A 122 4.42 7.01 12.61
C GLY A 122 3.90 5.57 12.75
N ALA A 123 4.82 4.61 12.89
CA ALA A 123 4.47 3.20 13.09
C ALA A 123 3.72 2.95 14.42
N GLU A 124 4.15 3.60 15.51
CA GLU A 124 3.47 3.55 16.80
C GLU A 124 2.05 4.15 16.74
N ASN A 125 1.87 5.26 16.04
CA ASN A 125 0.55 5.86 15.85
C ASN A 125 -0.39 4.93 15.08
N ILE A 126 0.11 4.23 14.05
CA ILE A 126 -0.65 3.23 13.30
C ILE A 126 -0.95 2.01 14.20
N ALA A 127 0.03 1.49 14.94
CA ALA A 127 -0.11 0.33 15.81
C ALA A 127 -0.93 0.61 17.07
N GLY A 128 -0.87 1.83 17.61
CA GLY A 128 -1.54 2.24 18.84
C GLY A 128 -3.07 2.31 18.76
N GLY A 129 -3.63 2.35 17.53
CA GLY A 129 -5.06 2.44 17.31
C GLY A 129 -5.80 1.11 17.52
N ASN A 130 -5.41 0.07 16.81
CA ASN A 130 -6.01 -1.26 16.85
C ASN A 130 -5.13 -2.26 16.10
N ALA A 131 -4.53 -3.21 16.82
CA ALA A 131 -3.64 -4.22 16.25
C ALA A 131 -4.31 -5.02 15.10
N PHE A 132 -5.60 -5.31 15.21
CA PHE A 132 -6.35 -6.03 14.18
C PHE A 132 -6.54 -5.16 12.92
N GLY A 133 -6.89 -3.88 13.09
CA GLY A 133 -7.00 -2.94 11.96
C GLY A 133 -5.67 -2.76 11.25
N THR A 134 -4.59 -2.56 11.99
CA THR A 134 -3.22 -2.47 11.45
C THR A 134 -2.83 -3.74 10.69
N PHE A 135 -3.16 -4.91 11.22
CA PHE A 135 -2.92 -6.19 10.53
C PHE A 135 -3.66 -6.26 9.19
N ILE A 136 -4.94 -5.92 9.16
CA ILE A 136 -5.73 -5.93 7.91
C ILE A 136 -5.11 -4.97 6.88
N ILE A 137 -4.73 -3.78 7.30
CA ILE A 137 -4.16 -2.78 6.40
C ILE A 137 -2.80 -3.23 5.88
N ALA A 138 -1.86 -3.55 6.77
CA ALA A 138 -0.48 -3.82 6.40
C ALA A 138 -0.27 -5.20 5.74
N VAL A 139 -1.04 -6.21 6.14
CA VAL A 139 -0.82 -7.59 5.68
C VAL A 139 -1.76 -7.98 4.53
N ILE A 140 -2.93 -7.36 4.43
CA ILE A 140 -3.92 -7.73 3.42
C ILE A 140 -4.12 -6.58 2.42
N ALA A 141 -4.56 -5.42 2.88
CA ALA A 141 -5.05 -4.36 1.99
C ALA A 141 -3.93 -3.71 1.18
N ALA A 142 -2.84 -3.29 1.81
CA ALA A 142 -1.70 -2.68 1.12
C ALA A 142 -1.05 -3.64 0.13
N PRO A 143 -0.69 -4.90 0.48
CA PRO A 143 -0.14 -5.85 -0.49
C PRO A 143 -1.07 -6.14 -1.67
N VAL A 144 -2.39 -6.19 -1.47
CA VAL A 144 -3.34 -6.38 -2.58
C VAL A 144 -3.31 -5.20 -3.56
N VAL A 145 -3.29 -3.96 -3.06
CA VAL A 145 -3.15 -2.76 -3.91
C VAL A 145 -1.83 -2.79 -4.65
N GLU A 146 -0.75 -3.06 -3.95
CA GLU A 146 0.60 -3.14 -4.54
C GLU A 146 0.69 -4.23 -5.62
N GLU A 147 0.13 -5.41 -5.38
CA GLU A 147 0.11 -6.51 -6.35
C GLU A 147 -0.66 -6.13 -7.62
N ILE A 148 -1.83 -5.50 -7.49
CA ILE A 148 -2.61 -5.04 -8.64
C ILE A 148 -1.86 -3.93 -9.38
N LEU A 149 -1.29 -2.97 -8.65
CA LEU A 149 -0.56 -1.85 -9.22
C LEU A 149 0.72 -2.31 -9.92
N PHE A 150 1.62 -2.97 -9.20
CA PHE A 150 2.94 -3.30 -9.73
C PHE A 150 2.89 -4.50 -10.67
N ARG A 151 2.31 -5.62 -10.28
CA ARG A 151 2.25 -6.82 -11.13
C ARG A 151 1.15 -6.73 -12.18
N GLY A 152 -0.01 -6.17 -11.81
CA GLY A 152 -1.15 -6.04 -12.71
C GLY A 152 -0.95 -4.96 -13.78
N ILE A 153 -0.47 -3.79 -13.42
CA ILE A 153 -0.42 -2.63 -14.32
C ILE A 153 0.99 -2.30 -14.76
N VAL A 154 1.92 -2.09 -13.81
CA VAL A 154 3.28 -1.62 -14.12
C VAL A 154 4.06 -2.66 -14.93
N LEU A 155 4.25 -3.86 -14.40
CA LEU A 155 5.06 -4.89 -15.08
C LEU A 155 4.46 -5.36 -16.41
N ARG A 156 3.14 -5.39 -16.53
CA ARG A 156 2.50 -5.75 -17.81
C ARG A 156 2.60 -4.68 -18.89
N SER A 157 2.81 -3.43 -18.51
CA SER A 157 2.94 -2.31 -19.44
C SER A 157 4.38 -2.13 -19.95
N MET A 158 5.34 -2.77 -19.34
CA MET A 158 6.76 -2.77 -19.74
C MET A 158 7.07 -3.88 -20.74
#